data_e004e807cd24e5482c24bada1902afda
#
_entry.id   e004e807cd24e5482c24bada1902afda
#
_cell.length_a   1.000
_cell.length_b   1.000
_cell.length_c   1.000
_cell.angle_alpha   90.00
_cell.angle_beta   90.00
_cell.angle_gamma   90.00
#
_symmetry.space_group_name_H-M   'P 1'
#
loop_
_entity.id
_entity.type
_entity.pdbx_description
1 polymer ?
#
loop_
_entity_poly.entity_id
_entity_poly.type
_entity_poly.pdbx_seq_one_letter_code
_entity_poly.pdbx_strand_id
1 'polypeptide(L)'
;ELIMQGEGEETFTRLVEACECGTEVCFSELPGIVLRRFDGTIEVHRPAPLMNLDDIPFSYGDLSGLEHRIIYYESSRGCPFSCSYCLSSIDKKVRFRSLPLVTRELQFFLDRKVPQVKFVDRTFNCKKSHSMAIWQYLLEHDNGITNFHFEISSDLLDDDELALMKQMRPGLIQLEIGVQTTNLVVVKEIRRTMDLDKVARRVAQVNAFGNIHQH
;
A
#
# COMPACT_ATOMS: atom_id res chain seq x y z
N GLU A 1 19.78 -19.41 12.91
CA GLU A 1 19.42 -18.16 12.22
C GLU A 1 18.32 -18.47 11.20
N LEU A 2 17.25 -17.62 11.18
CA LEU A 2 16.08 -17.84 10.35
C LEU A 2 15.73 -16.53 9.63
N ILE A 3 15.35 -16.64 8.34
CA ILE A 3 14.83 -15.55 7.52
C ILE A 3 13.46 -15.96 7.01
N MET A 4 12.46 -15.09 7.11
CA MET A 4 11.17 -15.27 6.46
C MET A 4 11.20 -14.63 5.08
N GLN A 5 10.74 -15.37 4.07
CA GLN A 5 10.70 -14.97 2.67
C GLN A 5 9.24 -14.78 2.21
N GLY A 6 8.97 -13.67 1.54
CA GLY A 6 7.62 -13.33 1.09
C GLY A 6 6.77 -12.69 2.17
N GLU A 7 5.48 -13.00 2.22
CA GLU A 7 4.55 -12.51 3.24
C GLU A 7 4.78 -13.29 4.54
N GLY A 8 5.15 -12.57 5.58
CA GLY A 8 5.59 -13.17 6.83
C GLY A 8 4.52 -13.38 7.88
N GLU A 9 3.33 -12.79 7.73
CA GLU A 9 2.32 -12.70 8.80
C GLU A 9 1.89 -14.09 9.30
N GLU A 10 1.49 -14.99 8.41
CA GLU A 10 1.07 -16.35 8.80
C GLU A 10 2.25 -17.18 9.30
N THR A 11 3.40 -17.12 8.62
CA THR A 11 4.59 -17.86 9.01
C THR A 11 5.08 -17.42 10.39
N PHE A 12 5.08 -16.12 10.66
CA PHE A 12 5.47 -15.58 11.96
C PHE A 12 4.48 -15.98 13.07
N THR A 13 3.18 -15.89 12.80
CA THR A 13 2.14 -16.30 13.76
C THR A 13 2.33 -17.76 14.17
N ARG A 14 2.48 -18.67 13.21
CA ARG A 14 2.73 -20.11 13.50
C ARG A 14 4.02 -20.35 14.28
N LEU A 15 5.05 -19.57 13.99
CA LEU A 15 6.32 -19.64 14.71
C LEU A 15 6.15 -19.21 16.18
N VAL A 16 5.45 -18.11 16.44
CA VAL A 16 5.18 -17.60 17.80
C VAL A 16 4.30 -18.58 18.56
N GLU A 17 3.19 -19.05 17.99
CA GLU A 17 2.29 -20.03 18.59
C GLU A 17 3.02 -21.30 19.02
N ALA A 18 3.90 -21.82 18.17
CA ALA A 18 4.67 -22.99 18.50
C ALA A 18 5.69 -22.74 19.64
N CYS A 19 6.30 -21.55 19.68
CA CYS A 19 7.18 -21.18 20.79
C CYS A 19 6.41 -21.00 22.12
N GLU A 20 5.24 -20.39 22.10
CA GLU A 20 4.39 -20.17 23.29
C GLU A 20 3.83 -21.49 23.85
N CYS A 21 3.43 -22.42 23.00
CA CYS A 21 2.91 -23.71 23.40
C CYS A 21 4.02 -24.70 23.87
N GLY A 22 5.29 -24.32 23.76
CA GLY A 22 6.42 -25.20 24.13
C GLY A 22 6.54 -26.46 23.27
N THR A 23 5.86 -26.48 22.12
CA THR A 23 5.97 -27.60 21.15
C THR A 23 7.25 -27.47 20.37
N GLU A 24 7.94 -28.60 20.09
CA GLU A 24 9.03 -28.59 19.12
C GLU A 24 8.48 -28.17 17.75
N VAL A 25 8.88 -27.00 17.30
CA VAL A 25 8.52 -26.54 15.96
C VAL A 25 9.28 -27.39 14.95
N CYS A 26 8.56 -28.17 14.16
CA CYS A 26 9.14 -28.76 12.98
C CYS A 26 9.35 -27.67 11.94
N PHE A 27 10.45 -26.94 12.05
CA PHE A 27 10.78 -25.85 11.12
C PHE A 27 10.77 -26.31 9.66
N SER A 28 11.00 -27.59 9.39
CA SER A 28 10.93 -28.15 8.04
C SER A 28 9.54 -28.10 7.40
N GLU A 29 8.48 -27.96 8.18
CA GLU A 29 7.10 -27.89 7.69
C GLU A 29 6.62 -26.45 7.44
N LEU A 30 7.33 -25.45 7.96
CA LEU A 30 6.94 -24.06 7.80
C LEU A 30 7.29 -23.57 6.39
N PRO A 31 6.31 -23.10 5.61
CA PRO A 31 6.60 -22.47 4.31
C PRO A 31 7.20 -21.07 4.49
N GLY A 32 7.90 -20.61 3.48
CA GLY A 32 8.40 -19.23 3.43
C GLY A 32 9.56 -18.96 4.38
N ILE A 33 10.31 -19.98 4.82
CA ILE A 33 11.49 -19.77 5.65
C ILE A 33 12.78 -20.22 4.96
N VAL A 34 13.87 -19.59 5.34
CA VAL A 34 15.23 -19.97 5.02
C VAL A 34 15.98 -20.17 6.32
N LEU A 35 16.54 -21.35 6.51
CA LEU A 35 17.25 -21.73 7.73
C LEU A 35 18.74 -21.89 7.48
N ARG A 36 19.55 -21.43 8.42
CA ARG A 36 20.96 -21.84 8.54
C ARG A 36 21.06 -22.93 9.60
N ARG A 37 21.47 -24.13 9.19
CA ARG A 37 21.71 -25.24 10.09
C ARG A 37 23.03 -25.08 10.85
N PHE A 38 23.24 -25.88 11.90
CA PHE A 38 24.47 -25.84 12.73
C PHE A 38 25.73 -26.20 11.94
N ASP A 39 25.61 -27.03 10.90
CA ASP A 39 26.72 -27.39 10.00
C ASP A 39 27.03 -26.31 8.94
N GLY A 40 26.30 -25.16 8.97
CA GLY A 40 26.46 -24.04 8.05
C GLY A 40 25.66 -24.18 6.76
N THR A 41 24.97 -25.29 6.52
CA THR A 41 24.13 -25.47 5.31
C THR A 41 22.93 -24.53 5.35
N ILE A 42 22.53 -24.06 4.16
CA ILE A 42 21.33 -23.22 3.98
C ILE A 42 20.20 -24.10 3.43
N GLU A 43 19.10 -24.14 4.15
CA GLU A 43 17.89 -24.83 3.75
C GLU A 43 16.82 -23.80 3.36
N VAL A 44 16.30 -23.89 2.13
CA VAL A 44 15.26 -23.01 1.59
C VAL A 44 13.98 -23.79 1.47
N HIS A 45 12.95 -23.35 2.16
CA HIS A 45 11.65 -24.01 2.14
C HIS A 45 10.78 -23.50 0.98
N ARG A 46 9.71 -24.25 0.67
CA ARG A 46 8.71 -23.81 -0.32
C ARG A 46 8.18 -22.41 0.03
N PRO A 47 7.86 -21.59 -0.97
CA PRO A 47 7.25 -20.28 -0.73
C PRO A 47 5.96 -20.40 0.10
N ALA A 48 5.72 -19.43 0.97
CA ALA A 48 4.43 -19.29 1.65
C ALA A 48 3.33 -18.98 0.62
N PRO A 49 2.10 -19.47 0.81
CA PRO A 49 0.97 -19.06 -0.03
C PRO A 49 0.66 -17.60 0.18
N LEU A 50 0.14 -16.93 -0.85
CA LEU A 50 -0.33 -15.57 -0.75
C LEU A 50 -1.59 -15.51 0.14
N MET A 51 -1.59 -14.63 1.12
CA MET A 51 -2.71 -14.45 2.04
C MET A 51 -3.89 -13.73 1.38
N ASN A 52 -5.11 -13.98 1.87
CA ASN A 52 -6.22 -13.06 1.66
C ASN A 52 -6.00 -11.83 2.55
N LEU A 53 -5.98 -10.62 1.97
CA LEU A 53 -5.69 -9.40 2.74
C LEU A 53 -6.78 -9.05 3.77
N ASP A 54 -7.99 -9.58 3.62
CA ASP A 54 -9.06 -9.40 4.61
C ASP A 54 -8.82 -10.18 5.90
N ASP A 55 -7.96 -11.20 5.87
CA ASP A 55 -7.59 -11.99 7.05
C ASP A 55 -6.52 -11.31 7.91
N ILE A 56 -5.88 -10.25 7.40
CA ILE A 56 -4.88 -9.49 8.16
C ILE A 56 -5.59 -8.62 9.21
N PRO A 57 -5.30 -8.81 10.51
CA PRO A 57 -5.95 -8.05 11.56
C PRO A 57 -5.63 -6.56 11.49
N PHE A 58 -6.58 -5.72 11.91
CA PHE A 58 -6.36 -4.28 12.03
C PHE A 58 -5.49 -3.97 13.25
N SER A 59 -4.29 -3.49 13.02
CA SER A 59 -3.25 -3.35 14.05
C SER A 59 -3.40 -2.09 14.93
N TYR A 60 -4.35 -1.19 14.64
CA TYR A 60 -4.49 0.11 15.29
C TYR A 60 -5.64 0.16 16.30
N GLY A 61 -5.82 -0.90 17.11
CA GLY A 61 -6.84 -0.91 18.17
C GLY A 61 -6.63 0.18 19.25
N ASP A 62 -5.37 0.51 19.55
CA ASP A 62 -4.93 1.60 20.41
C ASP A 62 -3.96 2.51 19.65
N LEU A 63 -4.18 3.82 19.75
CA LEU A 63 -3.34 4.85 19.15
C LEU A 63 -2.47 5.60 20.17
N SER A 64 -2.51 5.20 21.45
CA SER A 64 -1.68 5.84 22.49
C SER A 64 -0.19 5.73 22.15
N GLY A 65 0.52 6.86 22.22
CA GLY A 65 1.93 6.97 21.81
C GLY A 65 2.15 7.16 20.30
N LEU A 66 1.07 7.27 19.52
CA LEU A 66 1.14 7.52 18.06
C LEU A 66 0.64 8.93 17.67
N GLU A 67 0.37 9.81 18.63
CA GLU A 67 -0.25 11.13 18.42
C GLU A 67 0.54 12.03 17.46
N HIS A 68 1.86 11.83 17.38
CA HIS A 68 2.78 12.59 16.51
C HIS A 68 3.44 11.73 15.44
N ARG A 69 2.81 10.60 15.10
CA ARG A 69 3.32 9.67 14.11
C ARG A 69 2.42 9.62 12.89
N ILE A 70 3.04 9.39 11.73
CA ILE A 70 2.31 9.03 10.52
C ILE A 70 1.80 7.61 10.71
N ILE A 71 0.51 7.40 10.51
CA ILE A 71 -0.09 6.07 10.52
C ILE A 71 0.00 5.50 9.11
N TYR A 72 0.49 4.29 8.98
CA TYR A 72 0.59 3.60 7.70
C TYR A 72 -0.58 2.65 7.53
N TYR A 73 -1.20 2.65 6.37
CA TYR A 73 -2.36 1.82 6.05
C TYR A 73 -2.20 1.14 4.70
N GLU A 74 -2.58 -0.13 4.59
CA GLU A 74 -2.53 -0.91 3.35
C GLU A 74 -3.94 -1.31 2.93
N SER A 75 -4.40 -0.85 1.75
CA SER A 75 -5.67 -1.28 1.15
C SER A 75 -5.47 -2.26 0.00
N SER A 76 -4.26 -2.31 -0.54
CA SER A 76 -3.88 -3.26 -1.59
C SER A 76 -2.40 -3.61 -1.51
N ARG A 77 -2.05 -4.82 -1.95
CA ARG A 77 -0.68 -5.33 -2.00
C ARG A 77 -0.33 -5.82 -3.40
N GLY A 78 0.90 -5.52 -3.84
CA GLY A 78 1.40 -5.80 -5.17
C GLY A 78 1.42 -4.56 -6.06
N CYS A 79 2.00 -4.68 -7.27
CA CYS A 79 2.06 -3.60 -8.25
C CYS A 79 1.92 -4.16 -9.67
N PRO A 80 1.05 -3.60 -10.54
CA PRO A 80 0.87 -4.12 -11.88
C PRO A 80 2.04 -3.81 -12.83
N PHE A 81 2.92 -2.89 -12.42
CA PHE A 81 4.06 -2.44 -13.23
C PHE A 81 5.29 -3.33 -13.07
N SER A 82 6.24 -3.21 -14.02
CA SER A 82 7.43 -4.07 -14.11
C SER A 82 8.73 -3.27 -14.07
N CYS A 83 8.74 -2.14 -13.36
CA CYS A 83 9.91 -1.28 -13.28
C CYS A 83 11.13 -2.05 -12.78
N SER A 84 12.24 -2.01 -13.53
CA SER A 84 13.41 -2.86 -13.29
C SER A 84 14.17 -2.55 -12.00
N TYR A 85 13.99 -1.37 -11.45
CA TYR A 85 14.65 -0.90 -10.22
C TYR A 85 13.80 -1.12 -8.95
N CYS A 86 12.54 -1.56 -9.11
CA CYS A 86 11.58 -1.60 -8.01
C CYS A 86 11.33 -3.03 -7.52
N LEU A 87 11.51 -3.30 -6.23
CA LEU A 87 11.21 -4.59 -5.62
C LEU A 87 9.73 -4.98 -5.74
N SER A 88 8.81 -4.01 -5.74
CA SER A 88 7.38 -4.28 -5.89
C SER A 88 7.01 -4.86 -7.26
N SER A 89 7.92 -4.84 -8.25
CA SER A 89 7.74 -5.48 -9.55
C SER A 89 7.83 -7.02 -9.49
N ILE A 90 8.23 -7.58 -8.37
CA ILE A 90 8.32 -9.04 -8.16
C ILE A 90 6.92 -9.62 -8.01
N ASP A 91 6.06 -8.99 -7.19
CA ASP A 91 4.66 -9.40 -7.02
C ASP A 91 3.75 -8.56 -7.93
N LYS A 92 3.44 -9.12 -9.12
CA LYS A 92 2.59 -8.46 -10.12
C LYS A 92 1.10 -8.66 -9.90
N LYS A 93 0.72 -9.57 -9.00
CA LYS A 93 -0.67 -9.83 -8.68
C LYS A 93 -1.15 -8.85 -7.63
N VAL A 94 -1.79 -7.77 -8.07
CA VAL A 94 -2.41 -6.83 -7.12
C VAL A 94 -3.62 -7.48 -6.47
N ARG A 95 -3.63 -7.52 -5.14
CA ARG A 95 -4.73 -7.99 -4.30
C ARG A 95 -5.27 -6.81 -3.50
N PHE A 96 -6.56 -6.79 -3.28
CA PHE A 96 -7.25 -5.68 -2.62
C PHE A 96 -7.98 -6.20 -1.39
N ARG A 97 -7.96 -5.43 -0.33
CA ARG A 97 -8.87 -5.61 0.80
C ARG A 97 -10.29 -5.25 0.36
N SER A 98 -11.29 -5.90 0.94
CA SER A 98 -12.69 -5.61 0.63
C SER A 98 -13.06 -4.18 1.04
N LEU A 99 -13.84 -3.49 0.21
CA LEU A 99 -14.24 -2.11 0.49
C LEU A 99 -14.98 -1.94 1.84
N PRO A 100 -15.89 -2.85 2.25
CA PRO A 100 -16.51 -2.75 3.57
C PRO A 100 -15.52 -2.79 4.74
N LEU A 101 -14.43 -3.57 4.60
CA LEU A 101 -13.37 -3.61 5.59
C LEU A 101 -12.57 -2.31 5.59
N VAL A 102 -12.15 -1.86 4.41
CA VAL A 102 -11.39 -0.61 4.24
C VAL A 102 -12.16 0.58 4.80
N THR A 103 -13.43 0.75 4.45
CA THR A 103 -14.24 1.89 4.93
C THR A 103 -14.43 1.87 6.45
N ARG A 104 -14.63 0.70 7.05
CA ARG A 104 -14.71 0.55 8.52
C ARG A 104 -13.42 1.00 9.20
N GLU A 105 -12.27 0.63 8.65
CA GLU A 105 -10.96 0.98 9.20
C GLU A 105 -10.61 2.45 8.98
N LEU A 106 -10.99 3.03 7.84
CA LEU A 106 -10.87 4.46 7.59
C LEU A 106 -11.75 5.28 8.54
N GLN A 107 -12.98 4.81 8.83
CA GLN A 107 -13.85 5.45 9.82
C GLN A 107 -13.21 5.48 11.21
N PHE A 108 -12.50 4.41 11.61
CA PHE A 108 -11.75 4.40 12.86
C PHE A 108 -10.73 5.55 12.94
N PHE A 109 -9.98 5.83 11.86
CA PHE A 109 -9.04 6.94 11.84
C PHE A 109 -9.73 8.30 11.84
N LEU A 110 -10.84 8.43 11.11
CA LEU A 110 -11.64 9.65 11.08
C LEU A 110 -12.25 9.99 12.43
N ASP A 111 -12.84 9.01 13.13
CA ASP A 111 -13.45 9.17 14.45
C ASP A 111 -12.42 9.60 15.51
N ARG A 112 -11.19 9.12 15.38
CA ARG A 112 -10.09 9.45 16.29
C ARG A 112 -9.28 10.67 15.87
N LYS A 113 -9.69 11.32 14.77
CA LYS A 113 -9.05 12.54 14.25
C LYS A 113 -7.54 12.36 14.04
N VAL A 114 -7.14 11.21 13.53
CA VAL A 114 -5.74 10.91 13.22
C VAL A 114 -5.21 11.99 12.27
N PRO A 115 -4.11 12.70 12.61
CA PRO A 115 -3.65 13.82 11.79
C PRO A 115 -3.29 13.39 10.36
N GLN A 116 -2.61 12.25 10.20
CA GLN A 116 -2.17 11.77 8.89
C GLN A 116 -2.17 10.25 8.79
N VAL A 117 -2.78 9.74 7.71
CA VAL A 117 -2.75 8.34 7.31
C VAL A 117 -2.07 8.24 5.95
N LYS A 118 -0.94 7.54 5.85
CA LYS A 118 -0.26 7.27 4.59
C LYS A 118 -0.60 5.87 4.11
N PHE A 119 -1.20 5.78 2.92
CA PHE A 119 -1.37 4.52 2.22
C PHE A 119 -0.02 4.02 1.71
N VAL A 120 0.27 2.74 1.94
CA VAL A 120 1.49 2.07 1.46
C VAL A 120 1.27 1.25 0.19
N ASP A 121 0.09 1.39 -0.38
CA ASP A 121 -0.27 0.84 -1.70
C ASP A 121 0.67 1.37 -2.77
N ARG A 122 1.34 0.49 -3.51
CA ARG A 122 2.42 0.87 -4.46
C ARG A 122 1.96 1.64 -5.68
N THR A 123 0.70 1.51 -6.06
CA THR A 123 0.01 2.33 -7.06
C THR A 123 -1.46 2.29 -6.72
N PHE A 124 -1.87 3.16 -5.81
CA PHE A 124 -3.20 3.16 -5.23
C PHE A 124 -4.33 3.18 -6.27
N ASN A 125 -4.16 3.98 -7.33
CA ASN A 125 -5.17 4.14 -8.38
C ASN A 125 -5.03 3.14 -9.55
N CYS A 126 -4.35 2.01 -9.36
CA CYS A 126 -4.23 0.99 -10.41
C CYS A 126 -5.56 0.27 -10.72
N LYS A 127 -6.56 0.38 -9.83
CA LYS A 127 -7.93 -0.11 -10.03
C LYS A 127 -8.93 1.01 -9.71
N LYS A 128 -9.42 1.68 -10.76
CA LYS A 128 -10.34 2.84 -10.65
C LYS A 128 -11.52 2.60 -9.69
N SER A 129 -12.18 1.44 -9.76
CA SER A 129 -13.34 1.17 -8.89
C SER A 129 -12.98 1.13 -7.40
N HIS A 130 -11.73 0.78 -7.05
CA HIS A 130 -11.24 0.76 -5.69
C HIS A 130 -10.86 2.17 -5.21
N SER A 131 -10.05 2.89 -6.00
CA SER A 131 -9.63 4.26 -5.67
C SER A 131 -10.82 5.21 -5.56
N MET A 132 -11.74 5.17 -6.52
CA MET A 132 -12.95 6.00 -6.51
C MET A 132 -13.83 5.74 -5.28
N ALA A 133 -14.05 4.47 -4.92
CA ALA A 133 -14.87 4.14 -3.76
C ALA A 133 -14.24 4.68 -2.45
N ILE A 134 -12.92 4.58 -2.30
CA ILE A 134 -12.21 5.09 -1.12
C ILE A 134 -12.25 6.63 -1.10
N TRP A 135 -11.90 7.28 -2.20
CA TRP A 135 -11.92 8.75 -2.27
C TRP A 135 -13.32 9.34 -2.08
N GLN A 136 -14.36 8.68 -2.63
CA GLN A 136 -15.76 9.08 -2.40
C GLN A 136 -16.12 8.97 -0.92
N TYR A 137 -15.75 7.85 -0.27
CA TYR A 137 -15.97 7.65 1.16
C TYR A 137 -15.29 8.72 2.01
N LEU A 138 -14.04 9.08 1.71
CA LEU A 138 -13.30 10.10 2.42
C LEU A 138 -13.91 11.50 2.23
N LEU A 139 -14.41 11.81 1.03
CA LEU A 139 -15.13 13.06 0.78
C LEU A 139 -16.42 13.17 1.60
N GLU A 140 -17.20 12.08 1.67
CA GLU A 140 -18.49 12.05 2.38
C GLU A 140 -18.35 12.05 3.91
N HIS A 141 -17.25 11.53 4.44
CA HIS A 141 -17.01 11.36 5.89
C HIS A 141 -15.89 12.26 6.43
N ASP A 142 -15.48 13.27 5.66
CA ASP A 142 -14.38 14.16 6.06
C ASP A 142 -14.65 14.81 7.43
N ASN A 143 -13.70 14.64 8.35
CA ASN A 143 -13.74 15.21 9.69
C ASN A 143 -13.09 16.61 9.80
N GLY A 144 -12.61 17.17 8.69
CA GLY A 144 -11.93 18.47 8.63
C GLY A 144 -10.48 18.47 9.16
N ILE A 145 -9.94 17.32 9.60
CA ILE A 145 -8.63 17.23 10.25
C ILE A 145 -7.72 16.23 9.53
N THR A 146 -8.18 14.98 9.38
CA THR A 146 -7.36 13.88 8.86
C THR A 146 -6.92 14.13 7.42
N ASN A 147 -5.63 13.96 7.17
CA ASN A 147 -5.02 13.95 5.84
C ASN A 147 -4.73 12.52 5.41
N PHE A 148 -5.03 12.18 4.16
CA PHE A 148 -4.73 10.89 3.57
C PHE A 148 -3.73 11.05 2.44
N HIS A 149 -2.61 10.32 2.53
CA HIS A 149 -1.53 10.38 1.56
C HIS A 149 -1.52 9.12 0.69
N PHE A 150 -1.51 9.31 -0.64
CA PHE A 150 -1.57 8.24 -1.64
C PHE A 150 -0.39 8.28 -2.61
N GLU A 151 0.22 7.13 -2.87
CA GLU A 151 1.15 6.95 -3.99
C GLU A 151 0.36 6.55 -5.24
N ILE A 152 0.39 7.37 -6.28
CA ILE A 152 -0.40 7.18 -7.50
C ILE A 152 0.44 7.21 -8.77
N SER A 153 -0.14 6.69 -9.85
CA SER A 153 0.31 6.96 -11.23
C SER A 153 -0.64 7.97 -11.86
N SER A 154 -0.16 9.21 -12.06
CA SER A 154 -1.04 10.32 -12.49
C SER A 154 -1.56 10.17 -13.92
N ASP A 155 -0.88 9.39 -14.78
CA ASP A 155 -1.35 9.04 -16.11
C ASP A 155 -2.52 8.05 -16.11
N LEU A 156 -2.81 7.38 -14.99
CA LEU A 156 -4.01 6.57 -14.84
C LEU A 156 -5.26 7.41 -14.51
N LEU A 157 -5.09 8.61 -13.95
CA LEU A 157 -6.21 9.49 -13.61
C LEU A 157 -7.08 9.80 -14.83
N ASP A 158 -8.38 9.74 -14.64
CA ASP A 158 -9.38 10.16 -15.62
C ASP A 158 -10.21 11.37 -15.13
N ASP A 159 -11.17 11.78 -15.94
CA ASP A 159 -11.95 12.98 -15.67
C ASP A 159 -12.92 12.83 -14.49
N ASP A 160 -13.41 11.61 -14.21
CA ASP A 160 -14.28 11.34 -13.06
C ASP A 160 -13.50 11.44 -11.75
N GLU A 161 -12.29 10.88 -11.72
CA GLU A 161 -11.39 10.99 -10.55
C GLU A 161 -11.01 12.45 -10.30
N LEU A 162 -10.70 13.21 -11.34
CA LEU A 162 -10.42 14.64 -11.23
C LEU A 162 -11.62 15.44 -10.74
N ALA A 163 -12.82 15.13 -11.22
CA ALA A 163 -14.06 15.78 -10.81
C ALA A 163 -14.36 15.53 -9.33
N LEU A 164 -14.07 14.32 -8.84
CA LEU A 164 -14.19 13.98 -7.42
C LEU A 164 -13.15 14.73 -6.57
N MET A 165 -11.88 14.70 -6.97
CA MET A 165 -10.79 15.38 -6.28
C MET A 165 -11.03 16.89 -6.13
N LYS A 166 -11.61 17.54 -7.14
CA LYS A 166 -11.92 18.97 -7.12
C LYS A 166 -12.90 19.36 -6.01
N GLN A 167 -13.72 18.43 -5.53
CA GLN A 167 -14.73 18.66 -4.49
C GLN A 167 -14.16 18.54 -3.07
N MET A 168 -12.95 17.99 -2.93
CA MET A 168 -12.33 17.77 -1.63
C MET A 168 -11.88 19.08 -0.99
N ARG A 169 -11.92 19.15 0.34
CA ARG A 169 -11.33 20.31 1.05
C ARG A 169 -9.81 20.33 0.86
N PRO A 170 -9.17 21.51 0.99
CA PRO A 170 -7.72 21.59 1.07
C PRO A 170 -7.17 20.72 2.21
N GLY A 171 -6.20 19.85 1.89
CA GLY A 171 -5.54 18.97 2.84
C GLY A 171 -6.30 17.70 3.22
N LEU A 172 -7.45 17.36 2.61
CA LEU A 172 -8.06 16.05 2.79
C LEU A 172 -7.17 14.95 2.23
N ILE A 173 -6.68 15.13 1.01
CA ILE A 173 -5.73 14.21 0.40
C ILE A 173 -4.46 14.93 -0.05
N GLN A 174 -3.38 14.16 -0.14
CA GLN A 174 -2.16 14.52 -0.84
C GLN A 174 -1.67 13.36 -1.70
N LEU A 175 -1.01 13.68 -2.79
CA LEU A 175 -0.60 12.71 -3.80
C LEU A 175 0.92 12.71 -3.95
N GLU A 176 1.48 11.51 -3.92
CA GLU A 176 2.89 11.26 -4.27
C GLU A 176 2.95 10.67 -5.67
N ILE A 177 3.67 11.36 -6.58
CA ILE A 177 3.69 11.04 -8.01
C ILE A 177 5.13 10.79 -8.44
N GLY A 178 5.49 9.52 -8.61
CA GLY A 178 6.82 9.16 -9.09
C GLY A 178 6.96 9.35 -10.59
N VAL A 179 7.75 10.32 -11.06
CA VAL A 179 8.09 10.50 -12.49
C VAL A 179 9.40 9.80 -12.85
N GLN A 180 10.39 9.82 -11.97
CA GLN A 180 11.72 9.23 -12.07
C GLN A 180 12.61 9.89 -13.15
N THR A 181 12.14 9.98 -14.39
CA THR A 181 12.86 10.56 -15.51
C THR A 181 11.89 10.98 -16.64
N THR A 182 12.23 12.03 -17.36
CA THR A 182 11.54 12.47 -18.57
C THR A 182 12.25 12.02 -19.87
N ASN A 183 13.40 11.37 -19.75
CA ASN A 183 14.12 10.83 -20.89
C ASN A 183 13.48 9.51 -21.34
N LEU A 184 12.89 9.51 -22.55
CA LEU A 184 12.16 8.36 -23.10
C LEU A 184 13.03 7.10 -23.29
N VAL A 185 14.32 7.26 -23.55
CA VAL A 185 15.25 6.13 -23.64
C VAL A 185 15.41 5.49 -22.28
N VAL A 186 15.61 6.29 -21.24
CA VAL A 186 15.73 5.79 -19.86
C VAL A 186 14.42 5.19 -19.37
N VAL A 187 13.27 5.81 -19.65
CA VAL A 187 11.93 5.28 -19.31
C VAL A 187 11.78 3.86 -19.84
N LYS A 188 12.18 3.62 -21.10
CA LYS A 188 12.15 2.30 -21.75
C LYS A 188 13.12 1.31 -21.06
N GLU A 189 14.34 1.73 -20.80
CA GLU A 189 15.37 0.89 -20.17
C GLU A 189 14.96 0.44 -18.76
N ILE A 190 14.37 1.32 -17.98
CA ILE A 190 13.87 0.99 -16.64
C ILE A 190 12.52 0.27 -16.67
N ARG A 191 12.00 -0.06 -17.83
CA ARG A 191 10.70 -0.76 -18.04
C ARG A 191 9.53 -0.06 -17.35
N ARG A 192 9.56 1.26 -17.29
CA ARG A 192 8.47 2.04 -16.73
C ARG A 192 7.43 2.33 -17.79
N THR A 193 6.19 1.92 -17.54
CA THR A 193 5.05 2.26 -18.40
C THR A 193 4.45 3.56 -17.90
N MET A 194 4.60 4.65 -18.64
CA MET A 194 4.08 5.97 -18.27
C MET A 194 3.93 6.85 -19.51
N ASP A 195 2.78 7.51 -19.64
CA ASP A 195 2.52 8.55 -20.63
C ASP A 195 2.92 9.92 -20.05
N LEU A 196 4.11 10.43 -20.40
CA LEU A 196 4.64 11.68 -19.85
C LEU A 196 3.78 12.91 -20.19
N ASP A 197 3.17 12.95 -21.37
CA ASP A 197 2.30 14.06 -21.75
C ASP A 197 1.01 14.05 -20.92
N LYS A 198 0.47 12.87 -20.69
CA LYS A 198 -0.69 12.70 -19.82
C LYS A 198 -0.35 13.03 -18.36
N VAL A 199 0.81 12.59 -17.87
CA VAL A 199 1.33 12.98 -16.54
C VAL A 199 1.35 14.49 -16.39
N ALA A 200 2.01 15.19 -17.33
CA ALA A 200 2.12 16.65 -17.28
C ALA A 200 0.74 17.34 -17.26
N ARG A 201 -0.18 16.89 -18.11
CA ARG A 201 -1.56 17.42 -18.14
C ARG A 201 -2.29 17.18 -16.85
N ARG A 202 -2.26 15.94 -16.31
CA ARG A 202 -3.01 15.58 -15.07
C ARG A 202 -2.45 16.29 -13.84
N VAL A 203 -1.12 16.36 -13.70
CA VAL A 203 -0.47 17.13 -12.64
C VAL A 203 -0.86 18.62 -12.70
N ALA A 204 -0.84 19.23 -13.89
CA ALA A 204 -1.26 20.62 -14.05
C ALA A 204 -2.75 20.83 -13.70
N GLN A 205 -3.64 19.91 -14.08
CA GLN A 205 -5.06 19.97 -13.75
C GLN A 205 -5.30 19.88 -12.24
N VAL A 206 -4.68 18.92 -11.55
CA VAL A 206 -4.79 18.79 -10.09
C VAL A 206 -4.21 20.01 -9.38
N ASN A 207 -3.06 20.53 -9.85
CA ASN A 207 -2.46 21.75 -9.30
C ASN A 207 -3.38 22.97 -9.42
N ALA A 208 -4.12 23.07 -10.54
CA ALA A 208 -5.06 24.18 -10.75
C ALA A 208 -6.28 24.15 -9.81
N PHE A 209 -6.57 23.03 -9.14
CA PHE A 209 -7.65 22.96 -8.13
C PHE A 209 -7.26 23.73 -6.85
N GLY A 210 -5.96 23.76 -6.51
CA GLY A 210 -5.45 24.48 -5.34
C GLY A 210 -5.77 23.84 -3.98
N ASN A 211 -6.37 22.65 -3.97
CA ASN A 211 -6.80 21.94 -2.77
C ASN A 211 -6.02 20.66 -2.47
N ILE A 212 -5.23 20.14 -3.41
CA ILE A 212 -4.49 18.89 -3.30
C ILE A 212 -2.99 19.17 -3.39
N HIS A 213 -2.26 18.73 -2.39
CA HIS A 213 -0.81 18.80 -2.39
C HIS A 213 -0.23 17.66 -3.22
N GLN A 214 0.73 17.95 -4.09
CA GLN A 214 1.42 16.98 -4.95
C GLN A 214 2.92 17.01 -4.66
N HIS A 215 3.51 15.82 -4.54
CA HIS A 215 4.95 15.62 -4.32
C HIS A 215 5.59 14.89 -5.49
#